data_f142216e89a53485f7760d5cc6f7a3ad
#
_entry.id   f142216e89a53485f7760d5cc6f7a3ad
#
_cell.length_a   1.000
_cell.length_b   1.000
_cell.length_c   1.000
_cell.angle_alpha   90.00
_cell.angle_beta   90.00
_cell.angle_gamma   90.00
#
_symmetry.space_group_name_H-M   'P 1'
#
loop_
_entity.id
_entity.type
_entity.pdbx_description
1 polymer ?
#
loop_
_entity_poly.entity_id
_entity_poly.type
_entity_poly.pdbx_seq_one_letter_code
_entity_poly.pdbx_strand_id
1 'polypeptide(L)'
;MPAPQRIAPYAVALTAEVVGFPADEEELASGRFVLLHDPSSPQPWEGEWRAVTFARAELEPEVAGDPMLGAVGWSWLIDALDARGVDYGTEAGTVTRVVSESFAGLSDRGPTVEMEVRASWTPHGEDLGAHLLAWSDLLCTIAGLPPLPEGVVALPGQRR
;
A
#
# COMPACT_ATOMS: atom_id res chain seq x y z
N MET A 1 -4.99 -10.46 12.43
CA MET A 1 -3.59 -10.18 12.76
C MET A 1 -3.51 -9.38 14.04
N PRO A 2 -2.71 -9.80 14.99
CA PRO A 2 -2.59 -9.02 16.24
C PRO A 2 -1.91 -7.68 15.99
N ALA A 3 -2.40 -6.65 16.66
CA ALA A 3 -1.83 -5.31 16.59
C ALA A 3 -0.57 -5.21 17.47
N PRO A 4 0.39 -4.34 17.11
CA PRO A 4 1.59 -4.12 17.92
C PRO A 4 1.23 -3.36 19.20
N GLN A 5 1.32 -4.02 20.34
CA GLN A 5 0.87 -3.44 21.61
C GLN A 5 1.92 -2.64 22.36
N ARG A 6 3.21 -2.74 21.96
CA ARG A 6 4.30 -2.06 22.67
C ARG A 6 4.62 -0.67 22.12
N ILE A 7 4.01 -0.28 21.00
CA ILE A 7 4.33 0.99 20.34
C ILE A 7 3.38 2.08 20.80
N ALA A 8 2.14 1.73 21.10
CA ALA A 8 1.13 2.67 21.53
C ALA A 8 0.12 2.00 22.45
N PRO A 9 -0.58 2.77 23.32
CA PRO A 9 -1.62 2.22 24.19
C PRO A 9 -2.77 1.57 23.44
N TYR A 10 -3.10 2.08 22.27
CA TYR A 10 -4.21 1.57 21.47
C TYR A 10 -3.74 1.33 20.03
N ALA A 11 -4.17 0.21 19.47
CA ALA A 11 -3.79 -0.12 18.10
C ALA A 11 -4.84 -1.03 17.46
N VAL A 12 -5.04 -0.84 16.15
CA VAL A 12 -5.83 -1.76 15.33
C VAL A 12 -5.01 -2.09 14.10
N ALA A 13 -5.04 -3.34 13.67
CA ALA A 13 -4.33 -3.79 12.49
C ALA A 13 -5.29 -4.52 11.56
N LEU A 14 -5.19 -4.19 10.28
CA LEU A 14 -5.99 -4.78 9.21
C LEU A 14 -5.05 -5.29 8.12
N THR A 15 -5.42 -6.41 7.51
CA THR A 15 -4.76 -6.88 6.30
C THR A 15 -5.73 -6.79 5.13
N ALA A 16 -5.19 -6.63 3.93
CA ALA A 16 -6.00 -6.59 2.72
C ALA A 16 -5.27 -7.29 1.59
N GLU A 17 -6.04 -7.84 0.69
CA GLU A 17 -5.54 -8.47 -0.53
C GLU A 17 -6.35 -7.94 -1.71
N VAL A 18 -5.67 -7.77 -2.84
CA VAL A 18 -6.33 -7.48 -4.11
C VAL A 18 -6.24 -8.72 -4.97
N VAL A 19 -7.38 -9.23 -5.39
CA VAL A 19 -7.46 -10.41 -6.25
C VAL A 19 -8.01 -10.02 -7.62
N GLY A 20 -7.69 -10.82 -8.63
CA GLY A 20 -8.15 -10.56 -10.00
C GLY A 20 -9.63 -10.84 -10.20
N PHE A 21 -10.15 -10.44 -11.35
CA PHE A 21 -11.52 -10.73 -11.75
C PHE A 21 -11.52 -11.43 -13.13
N PRO A 22 -12.21 -12.58 -13.29
CA PRO A 22 -12.91 -13.29 -12.21
C PRO A 22 -11.96 -13.71 -11.09
N ALA A 23 -12.48 -13.94 -9.90
CA ALA A 23 -11.66 -14.31 -8.75
C ALA A 23 -11.02 -15.68 -9.01
N ASP A 24 -9.77 -15.67 -9.44
CA ASP A 24 -8.99 -16.85 -9.82
C ASP A 24 -7.99 -17.24 -8.73
N GLU A 25 -8.18 -16.71 -7.53
CA GLU A 25 -7.35 -16.95 -6.36
C GLU A 25 -5.94 -16.36 -6.48
N GLU A 26 -5.61 -15.72 -7.58
CA GLU A 26 -4.32 -15.06 -7.72
C GLU A 26 -4.31 -13.74 -6.96
N GLU A 27 -3.39 -13.64 -6.00
CA GLU A 27 -3.18 -12.41 -5.26
C GLU A 27 -2.38 -11.43 -6.10
N LEU A 28 -2.98 -10.30 -6.42
CA LEU A 28 -2.33 -9.24 -7.23
C LEU A 28 -1.54 -8.28 -6.34
N ALA A 29 -2.01 -8.03 -5.14
CA ALA A 29 -1.33 -7.20 -4.16
C ALA A 29 -1.84 -7.57 -2.77
N SER A 30 -1.03 -7.28 -1.78
CA SER A 30 -1.43 -7.46 -0.38
C SER A 30 -0.76 -6.43 0.49
N GLY A 31 -1.27 -6.27 1.69
CA GLY A 31 -0.67 -5.34 2.62
C GLY A 31 -1.30 -5.35 3.99
N ARG A 32 -0.79 -4.46 4.81
CA ARG A 32 -1.19 -4.32 6.20
C ARG A 32 -1.31 -2.82 6.52
N PHE A 33 -2.37 -2.48 7.20
CA PHE A 33 -2.61 -1.13 7.70
C PHE A 33 -2.75 -1.20 9.22
N VAL A 34 -1.92 -0.46 9.93
CA VAL A 34 -1.96 -0.38 11.38
C VAL A 34 -2.24 1.07 11.75
N LEU A 35 -3.25 1.28 12.57
CA LEU A 35 -3.55 2.59 13.13
C LEU A 35 -3.23 2.56 14.61
N LEU A 36 -2.35 3.46 15.03
CA LEU A 36 -1.91 3.61 16.41
C LEU A 36 -2.53 4.86 17.00
N HIS A 37 -2.94 4.78 18.27
CA HIS A 37 -3.44 5.94 19.00
C HIS A 37 -2.73 6.05 20.32
N ASP A 38 -2.18 7.22 20.61
CA ASP A 38 -1.54 7.56 21.88
C ASP A 38 -1.98 8.96 22.30
N PRO A 39 -2.85 9.06 23.32
CA PRO A 39 -3.34 10.37 23.79
C PRO A 39 -2.25 11.31 24.27
N SER A 40 -1.04 10.80 24.59
CA SER A 40 0.08 11.65 24.99
C SER A 40 0.68 12.45 23.83
N SER A 41 0.25 12.20 22.61
CA SER A 41 0.74 12.89 21.42
C SER A 41 2.27 12.81 21.30
N PRO A 42 2.83 11.62 21.00
CA PRO A 42 4.28 11.46 20.91
C PRO A 42 4.91 12.49 19.97
N GLN A 43 6.03 13.07 20.39
CA GLN A 43 6.69 14.12 19.62
C GLN A 43 7.04 13.70 18.18
N PRO A 44 7.57 12.48 17.95
CA PRO A 44 7.89 12.07 16.57
C PRO A 44 6.68 12.00 15.64
N TRP A 45 5.47 11.82 16.20
CA TRP A 45 4.26 11.77 15.38
C TRP A 45 3.70 13.16 15.08
N GLU A 46 3.97 14.13 15.94
CA GLU A 46 3.34 15.44 15.90
C GLU A 46 1.81 15.33 15.91
N GLY A 47 1.29 14.38 16.69
CA GLY A 47 -0.14 14.11 16.81
C GLY A 47 -0.41 12.87 17.65
N GLU A 48 -1.69 12.60 17.89
CA GLU A 48 -2.11 11.45 18.69
C GLU A 48 -2.23 10.16 17.92
N TRP A 49 -2.30 10.23 16.58
CA TRP A 49 -2.52 9.10 15.71
C TRP A 49 -1.33 8.86 14.81
N ARG A 50 -1.09 7.60 14.46
CA ARG A 50 -0.06 7.25 13.49
C ARG A 50 -0.54 6.08 12.64
N ALA A 51 -0.53 6.25 11.33
CA ALA A 51 -0.76 5.15 10.40
C ALA A 51 0.59 4.53 10.04
N VAL A 52 0.69 3.22 10.11
CA VAL A 52 1.89 2.47 9.75
C VAL A 52 1.47 1.39 8.76
N THR A 53 1.99 1.45 7.54
CA THR A 53 1.47 0.63 6.46
C THR A 53 2.56 -0.13 5.72
N PHE A 54 2.14 -1.23 5.13
CA PHE A 54 2.95 -2.04 4.24
C PHE A 54 2.08 -2.46 3.06
N ALA A 55 2.62 -2.34 1.85
CA ALA A 55 1.94 -2.79 0.64
C ALA A 55 2.97 -3.47 -0.27
N ARG A 56 2.57 -4.58 -0.90
CA ARG A 56 3.45 -5.27 -1.84
C ARG A 56 2.66 -5.80 -3.02
N ALA A 57 3.33 -5.84 -4.17
CA ALA A 57 2.78 -6.45 -5.37
C ALA A 57 3.92 -6.95 -6.26
N GLU A 58 3.63 -7.99 -7.03
CA GLU A 58 4.52 -8.42 -8.09
C GLU A 58 4.33 -7.50 -9.30
N LEU A 59 5.43 -7.08 -9.89
CA LEU A 59 5.44 -6.19 -11.05
C LEU A 59 5.84 -6.94 -12.31
N GLU A 60 5.45 -6.38 -13.44
CA GLU A 60 5.93 -6.85 -14.74
C GLU A 60 7.44 -6.68 -14.82
N PRO A 61 8.19 -7.67 -15.33
CA PRO A 61 9.65 -7.57 -15.41
C PRO A 61 10.16 -6.35 -16.18
N GLU A 62 9.37 -5.82 -17.10
CA GLU A 62 9.75 -4.67 -17.91
C GLU A 62 9.90 -3.39 -17.08
N VAL A 63 9.16 -3.27 -15.97
CA VAL A 63 9.28 -2.12 -15.07
C VAL A 63 10.41 -2.27 -14.06
N ALA A 64 10.97 -3.46 -13.95
CA ALA A 64 11.99 -3.77 -12.95
C ALA A 64 13.23 -2.89 -13.04
N GLY A 65 13.63 -2.55 -14.27
CA GLY A 65 14.81 -1.75 -14.52
C GLY A 65 14.58 -0.23 -14.53
N ASP A 66 13.36 0.21 -14.31
CA ASP A 66 13.05 1.64 -14.35
C ASP A 66 13.66 2.33 -13.11
N PRO A 67 14.62 3.26 -13.30
CA PRO A 67 15.23 3.94 -12.18
C PRO A 67 14.27 4.85 -11.43
N MET A 68 13.12 5.19 -12.03
CA MET A 68 12.10 6.04 -11.40
C MET A 68 11.08 5.26 -10.56
N LEU A 69 11.20 3.93 -10.53
CA LEU A 69 10.17 3.09 -9.87
C LEU A 69 9.93 3.49 -8.41
N GLY A 70 11.00 3.78 -7.67
CA GLY A 70 10.86 4.20 -6.27
C GLY A 70 10.07 5.49 -6.14
N ALA A 71 10.44 6.52 -6.91
CA ALA A 71 9.76 7.81 -6.86
C ALA A 71 8.30 7.69 -7.34
N VAL A 72 8.05 6.88 -8.36
CA VAL A 72 6.70 6.66 -8.88
C VAL A 72 5.85 5.92 -7.83
N GLY A 73 6.39 4.89 -7.20
CA GLY A 73 5.67 4.15 -6.15
C GLY A 73 5.31 5.04 -4.98
N TRP A 74 6.21 5.89 -4.55
CA TRP A 74 5.92 6.86 -3.49
C TRP A 74 4.84 7.86 -3.93
N SER A 75 4.91 8.34 -5.18
CA SER A 75 3.90 9.28 -5.68
C SER A 75 2.51 8.67 -5.71
N TRP A 76 2.37 7.37 -5.93
CA TRP A 76 1.07 6.71 -5.91
C TRP A 76 0.41 6.80 -4.53
N LEU A 77 1.20 6.69 -3.46
CA LEU A 77 0.68 6.87 -2.10
C LEU A 77 0.20 8.31 -1.88
N ILE A 78 1.04 9.26 -2.23
CA ILE A 78 0.72 10.68 -2.04
C ILE A 78 -0.53 11.06 -2.86
N ASP A 79 -0.59 10.62 -4.12
CA ASP A 79 -1.74 10.86 -4.97
C ASP A 79 -3.03 10.24 -4.39
N ALA A 80 -2.93 9.05 -3.81
CA ALA A 80 -4.08 8.39 -3.20
C ALA A 80 -4.59 9.17 -1.98
N LEU A 81 -3.68 9.65 -1.14
CA LEU A 81 -4.04 10.49 0.02
C LEU A 81 -4.68 11.80 -0.44
N ASP A 82 -4.06 12.46 -1.41
CA ASP A 82 -4.57 13.74 -1.92
C ASP A 82 -5.91 13.59 -2.62
N ALA A 83 -6.12 12.50 -3.37
CA ALA A 83 -7.37 12.25 -4.06
C ALA A 83 -8.54 12.04 -3.08
N ARG A 84 -8.26 11.52 -1.89
CA ARG A 84 -9.29 11.36 -0.84
C ARG A 84 -9.49 12.64 -0.03
N GLY A 85 -8.69 13.66 -0.28
CA GLY A 85 -8.83 14.94 0.42
C GLY A 85 -8.48 14.88 1.90
N VAL A 86 -7.70 13.88 2.32
CA VAL A 86 -7.32 13.73 3.72
C VAL A 86 -6.17 14.69 4.07
N ASP A 87 -6.18 15.13 5.32
CA ASP A 87 -5.10 15.94 5.86
C ASP A 87 -4.13 15.01 6.62
N TYR A 88 -2.85 15.13 6.33
CA TYR A 88 -1.81 14.28 6.92
C TYR A 88 -0.49 15.04 7.00
N GLY A 89 0.41 14.54 7.82
CA GLY A 89 1.75 15.11 7.95
C GLY A 89 2.76 14.10 8.43
N THR A 90 4.00 14.55 8.56
CA THR A 90 5.14 13.75 9.03
C THR A 90 5.24 12.40 8.32
N GLU A 91 4.95 12.38 7.02
CA GLU A 91 5.03 11.17 6.22
C GLU A 91 6.48 10.73 6.02
N ALA A 92 6.70 9.43 6.10
CA ALA A 92 8.01 8.80 5.93
C ALA A 92 7.84 7.40 5.38
N GLY A 93 8.82 6.92 4.66
CA GLY A 93 8.74 5.56 4.16
C GLY A 93 9.86 5.17 3.22
N THR A 94 9.74 3.96 2.71
CA THR A 94 10.68 3.37 1.75
C THR A 94 9.92 2.64 0.66
N VAL A 95 10.47 2.66 -0.53
CA VAL A 95 10.03 1.80 -1.63
C VAL A 95 11.18 0.85 -1.94
N THR A 96 10.92 -0.45 -1.87
CA THR A 96 11.91 -1.49 -2.05
C THR A 96 11.57 -2.31 -3.28
N ARG A 97 12.57 -2.60 -4.08
CA ARG A 97 12.46 -3.48 -5.24
C ARG A 97 13.15 -4.80 -4.90
N VAL A 98 12.42 -5.90 -5.05
CA VAL A 98 12.95 -7.24 -4.78
C VAL A 98 12.97 -8.01 -6.09
N VAL A 99 14.18 -8.35 -6.55
CA VAL A 99 14.38 -9.13 -7.77
C VAL A 99 14.79 -10.53 -7.36
N SER A 100 14.05 -11.54 -7.84
CA SER A 100 14.34 -12.95 -7.57
C SER A 100 14.64 -13.67 -8.88
N GLU A 101 15.74 -14.40 -8.90
CA GLU A 101 16.13 -15.28 -10.00
C GLU A 101 16.13 -16.71 -9.50
N SER A 102 15.68 -17.65 -10.34
CA SER A 102 15.56 -19.05 -9.95
C SER A 102 16.52 -19.91 -10.75
N PHE A 103 17.16 -20.86 -10.06
CA PHE A 103 18.22 -21.68 -10.63
C PHE A 103 17.97 -23.17 -10.39
N ALA A 104 18.71 -24.00 -11.12
CA ALA A 104 18.73 -25.46 -10.98
C ALA A 104 17.32 -26.07 -11.01
N GLY A 105 16.87 -26.70 -9.94
CA GLY A 105 15.56 -27.32 -9.86
C GLY A 105 14.39 -26.37 -10.01
N LEU A 106 14.64 -25.05 -9.91
CA LEU A 106 13.63 -24.00 -10.07
C LEU A 106 13.83 -23.20 -11.34
N SER A 107 14.73 -23.64 -12.25
CA SER A 107 15.10 -22.85 -13.44
C SER A 107 13.97 -22.59 -14.40
N ASP A 108 12.87 -23.37 -14.31
CA ASP A 108 11.68 -23.13 -15.14
C ASP A 108 10.88 -21.88 -14.72
N ARG A 109 11.17 -21.36 -13.52
CA ARG A 109 10.54 -20.12 -13.06
C ARG A 109 11.30 -18.93 -13.65
N GLY A 110 10.57 -18.05 -14.30
CA GLY A 110 11.15 -16.80 -14.78
C GLY A 110 11.55 -15.89 -13.62
N PRO A 111 12.36 -14.85 -13.89
CA PRO A 111 12.65 -13.87 -12.86
C PRO A 111 11.39 -13.14 -12.44
N THR A 112 11.30 -12.82 -11.14
CA THR A 112 10.16 -12.06 -10.60
C THR A 112 10.66 -10.78 -9.95
N VAL A 113 9.83 -9.75 -10.00
CA VAL A 113 10.12 -8.48 -9.36
C VAL A 113 8.93 -8.11 -8.50
N GLU A 114 9.20 -7.80 -7.24
CA GLU A 114 8.20 -7.30 -6.33
C GLU A 114 8.54 -5.88 -5.92
N MET A 115 7.52 -5.08 -5.72
CA MET A 115 7.66 -3.76 -5.10
C MET A 115 7.02 -3.81 -3.72
N GLU A 116 7.72 -3.25 -2.73
CA GLU A 116 7.22 -3.11 -1.38
C GLU A 116 7.24 -1.63 -1.01
N VAL A 117 6.10 -1.13 -0.54
CA VAL A 117 5.99 0.24 -0.05
C VAL A 117 5.73 0.18 1.45
N ARG A 118 6.68 0.67 2.23
CA ARG A 118 6.53 0.85 3.68
C ARG A 118 6.38 2.31 3.93
N ALA A 119 5.24 2.71 4.47
CA ALA A 119 4.93 4.12 4.66
C ALA A 119 4.21 4.35 5.97
N SER A 120 4.54 5.43 6.64
CA SER A 120 3.82 5.87 7.82
C SER A 120 3.57 7.36 7.74
N TRP A 121 2.49 7.79 8.35
CA TRP A 121 2.13 9.21 8.42
C TRP A 121 1.22 9.46 9.60
N THR A 122 1.08 10.73 9.94
CA THR A 122 0.18 11.17 10.99
C THR A 122 -1.12 11.66 10.36
N PRO A 123 -2.23 10.93 10.55
CA PRO A 123 -3.53 11.42 10.13
C PRO A 123 -3.95 12.64 10.94
N HIS A 124 -4.47 13.64 10.28
CA HIS A 124 -5.11 14.79 10.91
C HIS A 124 -6.62 14.72 10.66
N GLY A 125 -7.37 15.44 11.46
CA GLY A 125 -8.83 15.44 11.34
C GLY A 125 -9.48 14.22 11.97
N GLU A 126 -10.79 14.09 11.77
CA GLU A 126 -11.60 13.08 12.46
C GLU A 126 -11.91 11.87 11.58
N ASP A 127 -11.77 11.99 10.26
CA ASP A 127 -12.10 10.91 9.34
C ASP A 127 -10.89 9.99 9.13
N LEU A 128 -10.63 9.14 10.11
CA LEU A 128 -9.53 8.18 10.04
C LEU A 128 -9.79 7.09 9.00
N GLY A 129 -11.06 6.76 8.74
CA GLY A 129 -11.43 5.77 7.73
C GLY A 129 -11.01 6.18 6.32
N ALA A 130 -10.99 7.48 6.02
CA ALA A 130 -10.54 7.96 4.71
C ALA A 130 -9.08 7.63 4.45
N HIS A 131 -8.24 7.60 5.49
CA HIS A 131 -6.84 7.19 5.36
C HIS A 131 -6.71 5.70 5.00
N LEU A 132 -7.54 4.86 5.59
CA LEU A 132 -7.59 3.44 5.23
C LEU A 132 -8.02 3.27 3.77
N LEU A 133 -9.02 4.02 3.33
CA LEU A 133 -9.49 3.97 1.95
C LEU A 133 -8.42 4.44 0.97
N ALA A 134 -7.68 5.50 1.30
CA ALA A 134 -6.57 5.97 0.48
C ALA A 134 -5.50 4.88 0.33
N TRP A 135 -5.15 4.21 1.43
CA TRP A 135 -4.21 3.11 1.38
C TRP A 135 -4.73 1.94 0.53
N SER A 136 -6.02 1.65 0.60
CA SER A 136 -6.59 0.60 -0.25
C SER A 136 -6.55 0.97 -1.73
N ASP A 137 -6.69 2.26 -2.06
CA ASP A 137 -6.51 2.74 -3.43
C ASP A 137 -5.07 2.53 -3.90
N LEU A 138 -4.09 2.73 -3.02
CA LEU A 138 -2.69 2.42 -3.31
C LEU A 138 -2.52 0.95 -3.66
N LEU A 139 -3.11 0.04 -2.86
CA LEU A 139 -3.05 -1.39 -3.14
C LEU A 139 -3.59 -1.72 -4.53
N CYS A 140 -4.73 -1.14 -4.90
CA CYS A 140 -5.31 -1.34 -6.21
C CYS A 140 -4.39 -0.81 -7.32
N THR A 141 -3.78 0.34 -7.10
CA THR A 141 -2.86 0.94 -8.08
C THR A 141 -1.65 0.07 -8.33
N ILE A 142 -0.99 -0.42 -7.27
CA ILE A 142 0.20 -1.27 -7.45
C ILE A 142 -0.16 -2.66 -8.00
N ALA A 143 -1.40 -3.08 -7.80
CA ALA A 143 -1.91 -4.32 -8.39
C ALA A 143 -2.19 -4.20 -9.89
N GLY A 144 -2.10 -2.99 -10.45
CA GLY A 144 -2.47 -2.74 -11.84
C GLY A 144 -3.95 -2.50 -12.05
N LEU A 145 -4.71 -2.27 -10.98
CA LEU A 145 -6.14 -2.05 -11.00
C LEU A 145 -6.46 -0.70 -10.32
N PRO A 146 -6.03 0.43 -10.90
CA PRO A 146 -6.25 1.72 -10.25
C PRO A 146 -7.75 2.01 -10.08
N PRO A 147 -8.13 2.78 -9.04
CA PRO A 147 -9.52 3.15 -8.82
C PRO A 147 -10.08 3.90 -10.02
N LEU A 148 -11.36 3.66 -10.31
CA LEU A 148 -12.02 4.36 -11.41
C LEU A 148 -12.32 5.80 -10.99
N PRO A 149 -12.22 6.76 -11.93
CA PRO A 149 -12.69 8.10 -11.69
C PRO A 149 -14.18 8.12 -11.35
N GLU A 150 -14.61 9.13 -10.62
CA GLU A 150 -16.02 9.29 -10.27
C GLU A 150 -16.87 9.33 -11.54
N GLY A 151 -17.96 8.58 -11.56
CA GLY A 151 -18.87 8.49 -12.67
C GLY A 151 -18.48 7.50 -13.77
N VAL A 152 -17.32 6.86 -13.63
CA VAL A 152 -16.84 5.85 -14.59
C VAL A 152 -17.08 4.46 -14.01
N VAL A 153 -17.61 3.56 -14.83
CA VAL A 153 -17.90 2.19 -14.43
C VAL A 153 -17.10 1.24 -15.32
N ALA A 154 -16.42 0.26 -14.69
CA ALA A 154 -15.68 -0.74 -15.45
C ALA A 154 -16.63 -1.67 -16.20
N LEU A 155 -16.25 -2.04 -17.45
CA LEU A 155 -16.99 -3.04 -18.19
C LEU A 155 -16.67 -4.43 -17.62
N PRO A 156 -17.67 -5.34 -17.58
CA PRO A 156 -17.44 -6.70 -17.09
C PRO A 156 -16.29 -7.39 -17.82
N GLY A 157 -15.39 -8.02 -17.07
CA GLY A 157 -14.28 -8.79 -17.62
C GLY A 157 -13.07 -7.99 -18.06
N GLN A 158 -13.08 -6.66 -17.96
CA GLN A 158 -11.90 -5.85 -18.28
C GLN A 158 -10.94 -5.76 -17.09
N ARG A 159 -9.65 -5.85 -17.42
CA ARG A 159 -8.55 -5.63 -16.46
C ARG A 159 -7.58 -4.63 -17.06
N ARG A 160 -6.89 -3.96 -16.18
CA ARG A 160 -5.83 -3.05 -16.58
C ARG A 160 -4.49 -3.59 -16.25
#